data_395dd7fc82ca964c3a73f66274c398e0
#
_entry.id   395dd7fc82ca964c3a73f66274c398e0
#
_cell.length_a   1.000
_cell.length_b   1.000
_cell.length_c   1.000
_cell.angle_alpha   90.00
_cell.angle_beta   90.00
_cell.angle_gamma   90.00
#
_symmetry.space_group_name_H-M   'P 1'
#
loop_
_entity.id
_entity.type
_entity.pdbx_description
1 polymer ?
#
loop_
_entity_poly.entity_id
_entity_poly.type
_entity_poly.pdbx_seq_one_letter_code
_entity_poly.pdbx_strand_id
1 'polypeptide(L)' 'MNHPTKSGWYWFSWNDHEPEAVLYTESVHHEGGYFYRAGFDTREYLCDWLDPEIKMKWEKLEVPND' A
#
# COMPACT_ATOMS: atom_id res chain seq x y z
N MET A 1 11.10 8.28 2.63
CA MET A 1 9.69 8.00 2.91
C MET A 1 9.34 6.59 2.50
N ASN A 2 8.65 5.86 3.35
CA ASN A 2 8.49 4.43 3.17
C ASN A 2 7.08 3.98 2.77
N HIS A 3 6.18 4.91 2.58
CA HIS A 3 4.82 4.58 2.17
C HIS A 3 4.20 5.71 1.38
N PRO A 4 3.16 5.42 0.59
CA PRO A 4 2.52 6.45 -0.22
C PRO A 4 1.74 7.45 0.62
N THR A 5 1.52 8.62 0.05
CA THR A 5 0.71 9.66 0.65
C THR A 5 -0.44 10.09 -0.25
N LYS A 6 -0.46 9.61 -1.49
CA LYS A 6 -1.50 9.94 -2.45
C LYS A 6 -2.17 8.67 -2.96
N SER A 7 -3.47 8.76 -3.17
CA SER A 7 -4.24 7.63 -3.70
C SER A 7 -3.75 7.20 -5.07
N GLY A 8 -3.81 5.92 -5.34
CA GLY A 8 -3.40 5.37 -6.61
C GLY A 8 -2.97 3.92 -6.48
N TRP A 9 -2.50 3.37 -7.59
CA TRP A 9 -2.01 2.00 -7.63
C TRP A 9 -0.52 1.97 -7.32
N TYR A 10 -0.13 0.97 -6.50
CA TYR A 10 1.27 0.80 -6.10
C TYR A 10 1.64 -0.66 -6.10
N TRP A 11 2.93 -0.92 -6.33
CA TRP A 11 3.52 -2.20 -6.01
C TRP A 11 3.86 -2.19 -4.54
N PHE A 12 3.38 -3.20 -3.83
CA PHE A 12 3.60 -3.32 -2.41
C PHE A 12 4.23 -4.67 -2.09
N SER A 13 5.30 -4.65 -1.33
CA SER A 13 5.89 -5.88 -0.79
C SER A 13 6.26 -5.65 0.67
N TRP A 14 6.35 -6.71 1.40
CA TRP A 14 6.74 -6.65 2.80
C TRP A 14 7.59 -7.85 3.14
N ASN A 15 8.65 -7.60 3.94
CA ASN A 15 9.66 -8.59 4.29
C ASN A 15 10.19 -9.25 3.02
N ASP A 16 10.13 -10.59 2.92
CA ASP A 16 10.64 -11.32 1.76
C ASP A 16 9.54 -11.75 0.79
N HIS A 17 8.35 -11.20 0.94
CA HIS A 17 7.24 -11.56 0.06
C HIS A 17 7.38 -10.88 -1.29
N GLU A 18 6.80 -11.52 -2.31
CA GLU A 18 6.81 -10.95 -3.64
C GLU A 18 5.92 -9.72 -3.72
N PRO A 19 6.28 -8.75 -4.58
CA PRO A 19 5.45 -7.56 -4.76
C PRO A 19 4.07 -7.90 -5.32
N GLU A 20 3.08 -7.16 -4.85
CA GLU A 20 1.72 -7.29 -5.35
C GLU A 20 1.15 -5.91 -5.64
N ALA A 21 0.20 -5.84 -6.56
CA ALA A 21 -0.46 -4.60 -6.90
C ALA A 21 -1.55 -4.31 -5.87
N VAL A 22 -1.52 -3.12 -5.30
CA VAL A 22 -2.52 -2.71 -4.32
C VAL A 22 -3.08 -1.34 -4.70
N LEU A 23 -4.33 -1.11 -4.33
CA LEU A 23 -4.97 0.18 -4.50
C LEU A 23 -4.92 0.92 -3.17
N TYR A 24 -4.08 1.95 -3.11
CA TYR A 24 -3.94 2.76 -1.91
C TYR A 24 -4.89 3.93 -1.95
N THR A 25 -5.53 4.22 -0.82
CA THR A 25 -6.45 5.34 -0.69
C THR A 25 -6.05 6.18 0.50
N GLU A 26 -5.79 7.45 0.27
CA GLU A 26 -5.53 8.38 1.37
C GLU A 26 -6.81 8.63 2.15
N SER A 27 -6.69 8.86 3.44
CA SER A 27 -7.84 9.08 4.30
C SER A 27 -7.51 10.05 5.41
N VAL A 28 -8.45 10.95 5.71
CA VAL A 28 -8.32 11.86 6.83
C VAL A 28 -8.78 11.22 8.14
N HIS A 29 -9.45 10.08 8.04
CA HIS A 29 -9.99 9.37 9.22
C HIS A 29 -9.04 8.31 9.76
N HIS A 30 -8.08 7.88 8.94
CA HIS A 30 -7.13 6.84 9.32
C HIS A 30 -5.73 7.31 8.98
N GLU A 31 -4.90 7.42 9.99
CA GLU A 31 -3.53 7.87 9.79
C GLU A 31 -2.81 6.98 8.79
N GLY A 32 -2.27 7.60 7.75
CA GLY A 32 -1.56 6.89 6.70
C GLY A 32 -2.46 6.26 5.65
N GLY A 33 -3.80 6.35 5.80
CA GLY A 33 -4.72 5.80 4.82
C GLY A 33 -4.89 4.29 4.89
N TYR A 34 -5.42 3.71 3.81
CA TYR A 34 -5.63 2.27 3.75
C TYR A 34 -5.42 1.79 2.31
N PHE A 35 -5.31 0.47 2.15
CA PHE A 35 -5.12 -0.10 0.83
C PHE A 35 -5.83 -1.44 0.70
N TYR A 36 -6.17 -1.78 -0.55
CA TYR A 36 -6.79 -3.06 -0.89
C TYR A 36 -5.78 -3.94 -1.58
N ARG A 37 -5.61 -5.14 -1.07
CA ARG A 37 -4.72 -6.13 -1.68
C ARG A 37 -5.49 -6.95 -2.71
N ALA A 38 -4.79 -7.33 -3.76
CA ALA A 38 -5.40 -8.14 -4.81
C ALA A 38 -5.92 -9.46 -4.24
N GLY A 39 -7.16 -9.80 -4.57
CA GLY A 39 -7.76 -11.04 -4.10
C GLY A 39 -8.38 -10.99 -2.72
N PHE A 40 -8.33 -9.84 -2.06
CA PHE A 40 -8.91 -9.67 -0.73
C PHE A 40 -10.01 -8.63 -0.75
N ASP A 41 -11.11 -8.91 -0.09
CA ASP A 41 -12.25 -7.99 -0.01
C ASP A 41 -12.14 -6.99 1.13
N THR A 42 -11.26 -7.23 2.08
CA THR A 42 -11.10 -6.34 3.23
C THR A 42 -9.96 -5.36 2.99
N ARG A 43 -10.14 -4.15 3.54
CA ARG A 43 -9.09 -3.14 3.45
C ARG A 43 -8.04 -3.36 4.54
N GLU A 44 -6.81 -3.00 4.22
CA GLU A 44 -5.72 -3.03 5.17
C GLU A 44 -5.39 -1.59 5.56
N TYR A 45 -5.35 -1.30 6.85
CA TYR A 45 -5.00 0.04 7.30
C TYR A 45 -3.49 0.17 7.43
N LEU A 46 -2.94 1.21 6.83
CA LEU A 46 -1.49 1.39 6.84
C LEU A 46 -0.93 1.46 8.26
N CYS A 47 -1.69 2.08 9.18
CA CYS A 47 -1.21 2.19 10.56
C CYS A 47 -0.96 0.84 11.23
N ASP A 48 -1.67 -0.20 10.79
CA ASP A 48 -1.46 -1.55 11.32
C ASP A 48 -0.16 -2.18 10.79
N TRP A 49 0.39 -1.60 9.72
CA TRP A 49 1.61 -2.11 9.10
C TRP A 49 2.85 -1.32 9.50
N LEU A 50 2.70 -0.28 10.30
CA LEU A 50 3.82 0.56 10.74
C LEU A 50 4.55 -0.04 11.94
N ASP A 51 4.83 -1.33 11.87
CA ASP A 51 5.57 -2.07 12.88
C ASP A 51 7.04 -2.12 12.46
N PRO A 52 7.99 -1.84 13.36
CA PRO A 52 9.41 -1.89 13.01
C PRO A 52 9.88 -3.24 12.48
N GLU A 53 9.17 -4.31 12.81
CA GLU A 53 9.52 -5.64 12.34
C GLU A 53 9.00 -5.92 10.93
N ILE A 54 8.08 -5.08 10.43
CA ILE A 54 7.56 -5.21 9.08
C ILE A 54 8.30 -4.24 8.17
N LYS A 55 9.04 -4.78 7.23
CA LYS A 55 9.79 -3.97 6.27
C LYS A 55 8.99 -3.86 4.99
N MET A 56 8.28 -2.76 4.87
CA MET A 56 7.47 -2.50 3.68
C MET A 56 8.29 -1.86 2.58
N LYS A 57 7.93 -2.19 1.35
CA LYS A 57 8.53 -1.56 0.19
C LYS A 57 7.40 -1.15 -0.75
N TRP A 58 7.38 0.12 -1.11
CA TRP A 58 6.35 0.70 -1.96
C TRP A 58 6.97 1.29 -3.20
N GLU A 59 6.34 1.05 -4.34
CA GLU A 59 6.77 1.62 -5.59
C GLU A 59 5.55 1.98 -6.40
N LYS A 60 5.52 3.19 -6.95
CA LYS A 60 4.38 3.62 -7.73
C LYS A 60 4.22 2.77 -8.97
N LEU A 61 3.02 2.23 -9.16
CA LEU A 61 2.72 1.45 -10.34
C LEU A 61 2.32 2.40 -11.46
N GLU A 62 3.09 2.38 -12.54
CA GLU A 62 2.79 3.22 -13.67
C GLU A 62 1.90 2.49 -14.66
N VAL A 63 0.79 3.11 -14.97
CA VAL A 63 -0.15 2.57 -15.94
C VAL A 63 0.04 3.35 -17.24
N PRO A 64 0.26 2.66 -18.36
CA PRO A 64 0.38 3.36 -19.64
C PRO A 64 -0.88 4.14 -19.95
N ASN A 65 -0.69 5.38 -20.39
CA ASN A 65 -1.80 6.21 -20.85
C ASN A 65 -2.06 5.91 -22.29
N ASP A 66 -3.28 5.57 -22.60
CA ASP A 66 -3.69 5.33 -23.98
C ASP A 66 -4.13 6.62 -24.65
#